data_45242ed9d47f77e56464525f2673b507
#
_entry.id   45242ed9d47f77e56464525f2673b507
#
_cell.length_a   1.000
_cell.length_b   1.000
_cell.length_c   1.000
_cell.angle_alpha   90.00
_cell.angle_beta   90.00
_cell.angle_gamma   90.00
#
_symmetry.space_group_name_H-M   'P 1'
#
loop_
_entity.id
_entity.type
_entity.pdbx_description
1 polymer ?
#
loop_
_entity_poly.entity_id
_entity_poly.type
_entity_poly.pdbx_seq_one_letter_code
_entity_poly.pdbx_strand_id
1 'polypeptide(L)'
;MLFLTSLTSSPALGKPLDTTIHLSPSSGYLPINEEFEVEVWVSNVTDLYGLDIQLAFDPTRFEIIDANPAVAGVQIIPRNDLLSPDLVVKNVADNTQGSIWYAVTQLNPTPAVSGSGAVFAFKLRPLKPGSGEFSFDSFKLASRDGEVIPATAMPATYQISDTASRLIFLPFMAQ
;
A
#
# COMPACT_ATOMS: atom_id res chain seq x y z
N MET A 1 29.45 -11.43 -56.59
CA MET A 1 28.82 -12.20 -55.53
C MET A 1 28.82 -11.31 -54.28
N LEU A 2 27.68 -10.67 -54.01
CA LEU A 2 27.56 -9.65 -52.94
C LEU A 2 26.95 -10.37 -51.73
N PHE A 3 27.72 -10.47 -50.62
CA PHE A 3 27.21 -11.01 -49.35
C PHE A 3 26.51 -9.88 -48.56
N LEU A 4 25.20 -9.98 -48.42
CA LEU A 4 24.42 -9.11 -47.56
C LEU A 4 24.50 -9.69 -46.13
N THR A 5 25.25 -9.06 -45.23
CA THR A 5 25.24 -9.38 -43.79
C THR A 5 24.07 -8.68 -43.15
N SER A 6 23.06 -9.43 -42.71
CA SER A 6 21.95 -8.92 -41.90
C SER A 6 22.42 -8.72 -40.47
N LEU A 7 22.47 -7.44 -40.03
CA LEU A 7 22.61 -7.09 -38.61
C LEU A 7 21.29 -7.37 -37.89
N THR A 8 21.25 -8.41 -37.09
CA THR A 8 20.15 -8.65 -36.14
C THR A 8 20.40 -7.79 -34.92
N SER A 9 19.63 -6.72 -34.74
CA SER A 9 19.63 -5.94 -33.50
C SER A 9 18.91 -6.77 -32.42
N SER A 10 19.64 -7.21 -31.38
CA SER A 10 19.04 -7.76 -30.18
C SER A 10 18.24 -6.66 -29.46
N PRO A 11 17.00 -6.91 -29.02
CA PRO A 11 16.29 -5.96 -28.17
C PRO A 11 17.09 -5.76 -26.87
N ALA A 12 17.33 -4.50 -26.50
CA ALA A 12 17.91 -4.17 -25.22
C ALA A 12 16.94 -4.62 -24.14
N LEU A 13 17.35 -5.54 -23.26
CA LEU A 13 16.62 -5.83 -22.04
C LEU A 13 16.54 -4.53 -21.24
N GLY A 14 15.34 -4.00 -21.01
CA GLY A 14 15.12 -2.87 -20.13
C GLY A 14 15.66 -3.19 -18.73
N LYS A 15 16.19 -2.16 -18.04
CA LYS A 15 16.58 -2.29 -16.62
C LYS A 15 15.36 -2.85 -15.83
N PRO A 16 15.55 -3.83 -14.95
CA PRO A 16 14.48 -4.27 -14.05
C PRO A 16 13.92 -3.06 -13.27
N LEU A 17 12.61 -2.99 -13.14
CA LEU A 17 11.96 -1.97 -12.33
C LEU A 17 12.30 -2.22 -10.87
N ASP A 18 12.62 -1.15 -10.14
CA ASP A 18 12.93 -1.24 -8.71
C ASP A 18 11.64 -1.62 -7.92
N THR A 19 11.79 -2.46 -6.91
CA THR A 19 10.68 -2.81 -6.02
C THR A 19 10.25 -1.59 -5.21
N THR A 20 8.95 -1.31 -5.17
CA THR A 20 8.39 -0.19 -4.40
C THR A 20 7.26 -0.63 -3.50
N ILE A 21 7.09 0.07 -2.37
CA ILE A 21 5.95 -0.06 -1.47
C ILE A 21 5.24 1.29 -1.42
N HIS A 22 3.93 1.32 -1.62
CA HIS A 22 3.17 2.56 -1.63
C HIS A 22 1.73 2.35 -1.18
N LEU A 23 1.06 3.44 -0.84
CA LEU A 23 -0.37 3.45 -0.54
C LEU A 23 -1.18 3.80 -1.80
N SER A 24 -2.33 3.17 -1.97
CA SER A 24 -3.26 3.44 -3.06
C SER A 24 -4.66 3.72 -2.51
N PRO A 25 -5.23 4.92 -2.78
CA PRO A 25 -4.61 6.06 -3.45
C PRO A 25 -3.49 6.70 -2.62
N SER A 26 -2.46 7.26 -3.28
CA SER A 26 -1.32 7.93 -2.61
C SER A 26 -1.60 9.36 -2.18
N SER A 27 -2.75 9.91 -2.60
CA SER A 27 -3.22 11.25 -2.23
C SER A 27 -4.72 11.38 -2.53
N GLY A 28 -5.38 12.35 -1.90
CA GLY A 28 -6.80 12.62 -2.14
C GLY A 28 -7.37 13.68 -1.22
N TYR A 29 -8.64 14.04 -1.49
CA TYR A 29 -9.45 14.88 -0.62
C TYR A 29 -10.42 14.00 0.16
N LEU A 30 -10.37 14.08 1.49
CA LEU A 30 -11.14 13.25 2.39
C LEU A 30 -12.10 14.13 3.20
N PRO A 31 -13.44 13.99 3.04
CA PRO A 31 -14.41 14.60 3.93
C PRO A 31 -14.29 14.04 5.36
N ILE A 32 -14.49 14.91 6.37
CA ILE A 32 -14.52 14.49 7.78
C ILE A 32 -15.66 13.50 8.02
N ASN A 33 -15.42 12.54 8.91
CA ASN A 33 -16.36 11.52 9.37
C ASN A 33 -16.84 10.52 8.28
N GLU A 34 -16.31 10.58 7.07
CA GLU A 34 -16.54 9.54 6.06
C GLU A 34 -15.44 8.47 6.13
N GLU A 35 -15.80 7.24 5.78
CA GLU A 35 -14.83 6.13 5.77
C GLU A 35 -14.24 5.96 4.38
N PHE A 36 -12.92 5.78 4.35
CA PHE A 36 -12.14 5.53 3.12
C PHE A 36 -11.29 4.29 3.30
N GLU A 37 -11.21 3.50 2.25
CA GLU A 37 -10.29 2.37 2.20
C GLU A 37 -9.01 2.77 1.47
N VAL A 38 -7.88 2.43 2.07
CA VAL A 38 -6.54 2.61 1.52
C VAL A 38 -5.85 1.26 1.50
N GLU A 39 -5.25 0.93 0.37
CA GLU A 39 -4.50 -0.29 0.18
C GLU A 39 -3.00 -0.02 0.26
N VAL A 40 -2.24 -0.98 0.81
CA VAL A 40 -0.78 -0.99 0.74
C VAL A 40 -0.37 -1.98 -0.34
N TRP A 41 0.36 -1.47 -1.32
CA TRP A 41 0.82 -2.19 -2.49
C TRP A 41 2.32 -2.45 -2.45
N VAL A 42 2.71 -3.61 -2.91
CA VAL A 42 4.09 -3.93 -3.29
C VAL A 42 4.13 -4.06 -4.80
N SER A 43 5.06 -3.38 -5.46
CA SER A 43 5.19 -3.39 -6.92
C SER A 43 6.57 -3.86 -7.36
N ASN A 44 6.62 -4.63 -8.46
CA ASN A 44 7.82 -5.12 -9.13
C ASN A 44 8.73 -5.97 -8.21
N VAL A 45 8.15 -6.70 -7.27
CA VAL A 45 8.91 -7.58 -6.40
C VAL A 45 9.23 -8.91 -7.08
N THR A 46 10.35 -9.50 -6.72
CA THR A 46 10.77 -10.84 -7.14
C THR A 46 10.99 -11.70 -5.91
N ASP A 47 10.49 -12.95 -5.95
CA ASP A 47 10.66 -13.97 -4.91
C ASP A 47 10.20 -13.57 -3.51
N LEU A 48 9.12 -12.78 -3.40
CA LEU A 48 8.54 -12.42 -2.12
C LEU A 48 7.92 -13.64 -1.44
N TYR A 49 8.24 -13.84 -0.17
CA TYR A 49 7.70 -14.91 0.65
C TYR A 49 7.13 -14.43 1.99
N GLY A 50 7.58 -13.29 2.49
CA GLY A 50 7.07 -12.66 3.69
C GLY A 50 7.34 -11.16 3.71
N LEU A 51 6.56 -10.46 4.53
CA LEU A 51 6.75 -9.02 4.75
C LEU A 51 6.44 -8.64 6.19
N ASP A 52 7.05 -7.53 6.62
CA ASP A 52 6.80 -6.83 7.86
C ASP A 52 6.78 -5.34 7.54
N ILE A 53 5.63 -4.68 7.73
CA ILE A 53 5.43 -3.28 7.38
C ILE A 53 4.80 -2.55 8.57
N GLN A 54 5.41 -1.44 8.95
CA GLN A 54 4.90 -0.53 9.96
C GLN A 54 4.65 0.85 9.36
N LEU A 55 3.44 1.36 9.53
CA LEU A 55 3.04 2.70 9.14
C LEU A 55 2.86 3.58 10.37
N ALA A 56 3.17 4.87 10.21
CA ALA A 56 2.86 5.90 11.17
C ALA A 56 1.86 6.90 10.58
N PHE A 57 0.95 7.42 11.42
CA PHE A 57 -0.02 8.46 11.09
C PHE A 57 -0.32 9.36 12.30
N ASP A 58 -0.91 10.52 12.06
CA ASP A 58 -1.36 11.41 13.15
C ASP A 58 -2.73 10.95 13.68
N PRO A 59 -2.82 10.37 14.90
CA PRO A 59 -4.07 9.88 15.48
C PRO A 59 -5.04 11.01 15.86
N THR A 60 -4.61 12.27 15.84
CA THR A 60 -5.52 13.42 16.02
C THR A 60 -6.26 13.77 14.72
N ARG A 61 -5.80 13.25 13.58
CA ARG A 61 -6.36 13.50 12.24
C ARG A 61 -7.08 12.31 11.64
N PHE A 62 -6.64 11.12 11.99
CA PHE A 62 -7.20 9.88 11.45
C PHE A 62 -7.51 8.87 12.55
N GLU A 63 -8.58 8.15 12.37
CA GLU A 63 -8.92 6.94 13.10
C GLU A 63 -8.90 5.76 12.14
N ILE A 64 -8.26 4.67 12.52
CA ILE A 64 -8.34 3.41 11.78
C ILE A 64 -9.56 2.63 12.30
N ILE A 65 -10.41 2.22 11.37
CA ILE A 65 -11.64 1.48 11.67
C ILE A 65 -11.32 -0.01 11.78
N ASP A 66 -11.79 -0.61 12.85
CA ASP A 66 -11.60 -2.03 13.10
C ASP A 66 -12.29 -2.89 12.03
N ALA A 67 -11.52 -3.71 11.34
CA ALA A 67 -12.01 -4.60 10.30
C ALA A 67 -12.56 -5.93 10.86
N ASN A 68 -12.27 -6.26 12.13
CA ASN A 68 -12.72 -7.50 12.75
C ASN A 68 -13.01 -7.34 14.25
N PRO A 69 -14.17 -6.80 14.65
CA PRO A 69 -14.53 -6.58 16.04
C PRO A 69 -14.62 -7.86 16.91
N ALA A 70 -14.51 -9.05 16.31
CA ALA A 70 -14.48 -10.30 17.05
C ALA A 70 -13.11 -10.61 17.66
N VAL A 71 -12.07 -9.88 17.25
CA VAL A 71 -10.68 -10.00 17.73
C VAL A 71 -10.32 -8.75 18.55
N ALA A 72 -9.63 -8.92 19.66
CA ALA A 72 -9.23 -7.79 20.50
C ALA A 72 -8.25 -6.86 19.78
N GLY A 73 -8.44 -5.55 19.91
CA GLY A 73 -7.68 -4.51 19.23
C GLY A 73 -8.25 -4.15 17.86
N VAL A 74 -7.68 -3.14 17.22
CA VAL A 74 -8.09 -2.69 15.88
C VAL A 74 -7.36 -3.53 14.84
N GLN A 75 -8.12 -4.24 14.00
CA GLN A 75 -7.58 -5.08 12.93
C GLN A 75 -7.65 -4.37 11.58
N ILE A 76 -6.71 -4.66 10.70
CA ILE A 76 -6.74 -4.25 9.30
C ILE A 76 -7.14 -5.42 8.39
N ILE A 77 -7.30 -5.18 7.10
CA ILE A 77 -7.84 -6.11 6.12
C ILE A 77 -6.68 -6.79 5.36
N PRO A 78 -6.34 -8.06 5.62
CA PRO A 78 -5.39 -8.78 4.78
C PRO A 78 -5.86 -8.85 3.33
N ARG A 79 -4.92 -8.74 2.38
CA ARG A 79 -5.14 -8.95 0.95
C ARG A 79 -4.30 -10.15 0.49
N ASN A 80 -4.76 -10.81 -0.55
CA ASN A 80 -4.08 -11.96 -1.16
C ASN A 80 -3.83 -11.78 -2.67
N ASP A 81 -3.82 -10.52 -3.12
CA ASP A 81 -3.65 -10.21 -4.54
C ASP A 81 -2.22 -10.50 -5.03
N LEU A 82 -1.25 -10.44 -4.12
CA LEU A 82 0.13 -10.77 -4.40
C LEU A 82 0.64 -11.92 -3.51
N LEU A 83 0.54 -11.77 -2.19
CA LEU A 83 1.10 -12.69 -1.21
C LEU A 83 -0.02 -13.41 -0.46
N SER A 84 0.00 -14.74 -0.45
CA SER A 84 -0.95 -15.51 0.37
C SER A 84 -0.66 -15.30 1.85
N PRO A 85 -1.66 -14.89 2.66
CA PRO A 85 -1.47 -14.67 4.10
C PRO A 85 -1.59 -15.99 4.88
N ASP A 86 -0.73 -16.98 4.58
CA ASP A 86 -0.79 -18.32 5.20
C ASP A 86 -0.56 -18.26 6.72
N LEU A 87 0.32 -17.35 7.17
CA LEU A 87 0.55 -17.07 8.58
C LEU A 87 0.63 -15.56 8.81
N VAL A 88 -0.41 -14.99 9.41
CA VAL A 88 -0.41 -13.60 9.86
C VAL A 88 0.22 -13.54 11.26
N VAL A 89 1.40 -12.93 11.35
CA VAL A 89 2.17 -12.80 12.60
C VAL A 89 1.71 -11.56 13.38
N LYS A 90 1.39 -10.49 12.66
CA LYS A 90 0.86 -9.24 13.21
C LYS A 90 -0.23 -8.69 12.28
N ASN A 91 -1.31 -8.25 12.91
CA ASN A 91 -2.39 -7.51 12.27
C ASN A 91 -2.99 -6.60 13.34
N VAL A 92 -2.51 -5.36 13.43
CA VAL A 92 -2.97 -4.42 14.46
C VAL A 92 -2.79 -2.98 14.01
N ALA A 93 -3.76 -2.12 14.37
CA ALA A 93 -3.59 -0.68 14.37
C ALA A 93 -3.76 -0.15 15.81
N ASP A 94 -3.01 0.90 16.14
CA ASP A 94 -3.09 1.60 17.41
C ASP A 94 -3.47 3.06 17.17
N ASN A 95 -4.74 3.38 17.41
CA ASN A 95 -5.29 4.74 17.27
C ASN A 95 -4.80 5.71 18.36
N THR A 96 -4.11 5.23 19.39
CA THR A 96 -3.52 6.08 20.42
C THR A 96 -2.11 6.51 20.02
N GLN A 97 -1.32 5.57 19.52
CA GLN A 97 0.05 5.81 19.09
C GLN A 97 0.13 6.30 17.64
N GLY A 98 -0.91 6.11 16.83
CA GLY A 98 -0.90 6.46 15.41
C GLY A 98 -0.04 5.48 14.59
N SER A 99 -0.22 4.18 14.77
CA SER A 99 0.57 3.17 14.07
C SER A 99 -0.30 2.05 13.51
N ILE A 100 0.17 1.46 12.40
CA ILE A 100 -0.35 0.20 11.83
C ILE A 100 0.82 -0.75 11.71
N TRP A 101 0.66 -1.99 12.15
CA TRP A 101 1.67 -3.04 12.00
C TRP A 101 1.06 -4.29 11.37
N TYR A 102 1.56 -4.65 10.20
CA TYR A 102 1.18 -5.86 9.50
C TYR A 102 2.41 -6.69 9.14
N ALA A 103 2.45 -7.93 9.63
CA ALA A 103 3.50 -8.89 9.31
C ALA A 103 2.88 -10.23 8.93
N VAL A 104 3.31 -10.76 7.80
CA VAL A 104 2.77 -11.99 7.21
C VAL A 104 3.85 -12.78 6.49
N THR A 105 3.71 -14.08 6.46
CA THR A 105 4.55 -14.97 5.65
C THR A 105 3.74 -16.09 5.03
N GLN A 106 4.19 -16.55 3.89
CA GLN A 106 3.73 -17.81 3.31
C GLN A 106 4.30 -19.00 4.09
N LEU A 107 3.67 -20.14 3.96
CA LEU A 107 4.11 -21.42 4.53
C LEU A 107 4.27 -22.47 3.44
N ASN A 108 5.15 -23.44 3.66
CA ASN A 108 5.27 -24.60 2.77
C ASN A 108 3.94 -25.35 2.66
N PRO A 109 3.47 -25.73 1.46
CA PRO A 109 4.21 -25.76 0.18
C PRO A 109 4.02 -24.50 -0.69
N THR A 110 3.40 -23.40 -0.19
CA THR A 110 3.15 -22.20 -0.99
C THR A 110 4.47 -21.65 -1.58
N PRO A 111 4.54 -21.40 -2.90
CA PRO A 111 5.75 -20.89 -3.54
C PRO A 111 5.93 -19.39 -3.26
N ALA A 112 7.17 -18.90 -3.38
CA ALA A 112 7.44 -17.48 -3.42
C ALA A 112 6.77 -16.82 -4.65
N VAL A 113 6.39 -15.56 -4.53
CA VAL A 113 5.64 -14.82 -5.56
C VAL A 113 6.45 -13.66 -6.13
N SER A 114 6.17 -13.33 -7.39
CA SER A 114 6.76 -12.18 -8.07
C SER A 114 5.67 -11.39 -8.77
N GLY A 115 5.83 -10.06 -8.82
CA GLY A 115 4.85 -9.19 -9.47
C GLY A 115 4.48 -7.97 -8.67
N SER A 116 3.22 -7.58 -8.75
CA SER A 116 2.66 -6.41 -8.05
C SER A 116 1.25 -6.72 -7.57
N GLY A 117 0.88 -6.21 -6.39
CA GLY A 117 -0.46 -6.37 -5.84
C GLY A 117 -0.61 -5.76 -4.45
N ALA A 118 -1.85 -5.66 -3.99
CA ALA A 118 -2.16 -5.25 -2.64
C ALA A 118 -1.80 -6.36 -1.64
N VAL A 119 -1.19 -5.98 -0.52
CA VAL A 119 -0.79 -6.92 0.53
C VAL A 119 -1.66 -6.79 1.77
N PHE A 120 -2.19 -5.61 2.04
CA PHE A 120 -3.26 -5.36 3.01
C PHE A 120 -3.96 -4.05 2.69
N ALA A 121 -5.12 -3.84 3.31
CA ALA A 121 -5.85 -2.58 3.28
C ALA A 121 -6.26 -2.17 4.70
N PHE A 122 -6.60 -0.91 4.87
CA PHE A 122 -7.20 -0.40 6.09
C PHE A 122 -8.27 0.63 5.76
N LYS A 123 -9.30 0.70 6.59
CA LYS A 123 -10.28 1.79 6.52
C LYS A 123 -9.88 2.87 7.50
N LEU A 124 -9.90 4.10 7.04
CA LEU A 124 -9.65 5.28 7.87
C LEU A 124 -10.87 6.18 7.91
N ARG A 125 -11.02 6.93 8.99
CA ARG A 125 -11.97 8.03 9.14
C ARG A 125 -11.21 9.30 9.47
N PRO A 126 -11.30 10.35 8.63
CA PRO A 126 -10.71 11.65 8.94
C PRO A 126 -11.47 12.33 10.08
N LEU A 127 -10.74 12.90 11.04
CA LEU A 127 -11.29 13.49 12.26
C LEU A 127 -11.21 15.02 12.29
N LYS A 128 -10.25 15.62 11.58
CA LYS A 128 -9.91 17.03 11.70
C LYS A 128 -9.45 17.62 10.37
N PRO A 129 -9.90 18.85 9.99
CA PRO A 129 -9.45 19.49 8.75
C PRO A 129 -7.94 19.74 8.71
N GLY A 130 -7.39 19.78 7.51
CA GLY A 130 -6.00 20.05 7.23
C GLY A 130 -5.30 18.96 6.45
N SER A 131 -3.97 18.95 6.41
CA SER A 131 -3.19 17.90 5.77
C SER A 131 -2.85 16.78 6.75
N GLY A 132 -2.93 15.53 6.32
CA GLY A 132 -2.48 14.37 7.08
C GLY A 132 -1.67 13.43 6.21
N GLU A 133 -0.68 12.77 6.79
CA GLU A 133 0.24 11.86 6.11
C GLU A 133 0.21 10.47 6.76
N PHE A 134 0.38 9.46 5.91
CA PHE A 134 0.79 8.12 6.29
C PHE A 134 2.20 7.88 5.79
N SER A 135 3.14 7.61 6.68
CA SER A 135 4.53 7.31 6.36
C SER A 135 4.90 5.88 6.75
N PHE A 136 5.98 5.37 6.16
CA PHE A 136 6.53 4.07 6.54
C PHE A 136 7.57 4.28 7.64
N ASP A 137 7.26 3.82 8.87
CA ASP A 137 8.19 3.84 9.98
C ASP A 137 9.29 2.79 9.80
N SER A 138 8.87 1.58 9.42
CA SER A 138 9.78 0.51 9.02
C SER A 138 9.13 -0.46 8.04
N PHE A 139 9.95 -1.12 7.23
CA PHE A 139 9.49 -2.21 6.37
C PHE A 139 10.59 -3.21 6.07
N LYS A 140 10.20 -4.45 5.86
CA LYS A 140 11.05 -5.53 5.39
C LYS A 140 10.26 -6.43 4.44
N LEU A 141 10.83 -6.66 3.25
CA LEU A 141 10.38 -7.70 2.34
C LEU A 141 11.43 -8.82 2.37
N ALA A 142 11.00 -10.06 2.38
CA ALA A 142 11.89 -11.20 2.49
C ALA A 142 11.56 -12.29 1.47
N SER A 143 12.61 -12.90 0.95
CA SER A 143 12.55 -14.14 0.16
C SER A 143 12.25 -15.35 1.04
N ARG A 144 12.03 -16.51 0.41
CA ARG A 144 11.82 -17.78 1.12
C ARG A 144 12.99 -18.17 2.03
N ASP A 145 14.20 -17.82 1.62
CA ASP A 145 15.44 -18.13 2.38
C ASP A 145 15.73 -17.07 3.45
N GLY A 146 14.84 -16.08 3.63
CA GLY A 146 14.96 -15.01 4.61
C GLY A 146 15.84 -13.85 4.18
N GLU A 147 16.32 -13.84 2.92
CA GLU A 147 17.08 -12.73 2.35
C GLU A 147 16.22 -11.49 2.21
N VAL A 148 16.79 -10.32 2.55
CA VAL A 148 16.08 -9.04 2.43
C VAL A 148 15.98 -8.65 0.96
N ILE A 149 14.76 -8.37 0.50
CA ILE A 149 14.50 -7.81 -0.83
C ILE A 149 14.53 -6.29 -0.71
N PRO A 150 15.48 -5.60 -1.39
CA PRO A 150 15.55 -4.14 -1.38
C PRO A 150 14.28 -3.53 -1.99
N ALA A 151 13.75 -2.49 -1.35
CA ALA A 151 12.58 -1.75 -1.83
C ALA A 151 12.67 -0.28 -1.43
N THR A 152 11.91 0.58 -2.14
CA THR A 152 11.71 1.97 -1.78
C THR A 152 10.26 2.18 -1.36
N ALA A 153 10.05 2.82 -0.22
CA ALA A 153 8.72 3.13 0.28
C ALA A 153 8.32 4.58 -0.03
N MET A 154 7.07 4.79 -0.47
CA MET A 154 6.50 6.09 -0.81
C MET A 154 5.33 6.42 0.10
N PRO A 155 5.38 7.52 0.89
CA PRO A 155 4.31 7.95 1.77
C PRO A 155 3.09 8.43 0.98
N ALA A 156 1.95 8.59 1.67
CA ALA A 156 0.72 9.16 1.13
C ALA A 156 0.29 10.38 1.93
N THR A 157 -0.21 11.42 1.23
CA THR A 157 -0.69 12.65 1.87
C THR A 157 -2.12 12.95 1.43
N TYR A 158 -2.99 13.21 2.40
CA TYR A 158 -4.40 13.51 2.18
C TYR A 158 -4.76 14.90 2.68
N GLN A 159 -5.65 15.58 1.95
CA GLN A 159 -6.25 16.85 2.35
C GLN A 159 -7.63 16.56 2.97
N ILE A 160 -7.81 16.95 4.22
CA ILE A 160 -9.04 16.72 4.98
C ILE A 160 -9.86 18.01 5.00
N SER A 161 -11.14 17.96 4.64
CA SER A 161 -12.03 19.12 4.61
C SER A 161 -13.32 18.89 5.39
N ASP A 162 -13.89 19.95 5.96
CA ASP A 162 -15.18 19.92 6.67
C ASP A 162 -16.39 19.70 5.75
N THR A 163 -16.21 19.95 4.48
CA THR A 163 -17.26 19.85 3.48
C THR A 163 -16.88 18.85 2.41
N ALA A 164 -17.77 17.91 2.10
CA ALA A 164 -17.74 17.25 0.81
C ALA A 164 -17.71 18.39 -0.24
N SER A 165 -16.54 18.62 -0.83
CA SER A 165 -16.43 19.60 -1.93
C SER A 165 -17.25 19.07 -3.08
N ARG A 166 -18.56 19.32 -3.05
CA ARG A 166 -19.40 19.30 -4.23
C ARG A 166 -18.79 20.35 -5.15
N LEU A 167 -18.03 19.92 -6.13
CA LEU A 167 -17.81 20.68 -7.33
C LEU A 167 -19.21 20.98 -7.90
N ILE A 168 -19.78 22.13 -7.50
CA ILE A 168 -20.92 22.72 -8.18
C ILE A 168 -20.34 23.19 -9.51
N PHE A 169 -20.45 22.36 -10.51
CA PHE A 169 -20.34 22.76 -11.91
C PHE A 169 -21.52 23.70 -12.15
N LEU A 170 -21.30 25.00 -11.96
CA LEU A 170 -22.24 26.02 -12.45
C LEU A 170 -22.15 25.95 -13.97
N PRO A 171 -23.25 25.61 -14.67
CA PRO A 171 -23.24 25.73 -16.13
C PRO A 171 -23.10 27.22 -16.45
N PHE A 172 -22.08 27.56 -17.23
CA PHE A 172 -21.87 28.86 -17.78
C PHE A 172 -23.09 29.13 -18.71
N MET A 173 -24.02 29.94 -18.26
CA MET A 173 -25.09 30.45 -19.12
C MET A 173 -24.45 31.49 -20.04
N ALA A 174 -24.15 31.08 -21.28
CA ALA A 174 -23.86 32.01 -22.37
C ALA A 174 -25.12 32.83 -22.69
N GLN A 175 -25.01 34.15 -22.60
CA GLN A 175 -25.93 35.09 -23.20
C GLN A 175 -25.61 35.29 -24.67
#